data_c8760d78645edd771c1bcd05bf3a7326
#
_entry.id   c8760d78645edd771c1bcd05bf3a7326
#
_cell.length_a   1.000
_cell.length_b   1.000
_cell.length_c   1.000
_cell.angle_alpha   90.00
_cell.angle_beta   90.00
_cell.angle_gamma   90.00
#
_symmetry.space_group_name_H-M   'P 1'
#
loop_
_entity.id
_entity.type
_entity.pdbx_description
1 polymer ?
#
loop_
_entity_poly.entity_id
_entity_poly.type
_entity_poly.pdbx_seq_one_letter_code
_entity_poly.pdbx_strand_id
1 'polypeptide(L)'
;MSDADADGYAIGLLIMCALYKLAPQFIEEGRLCWMRSPLYIVKQKNKEEYYYTDEEFNNRSSTKGEVQRCKGLGALSAEQAHNSMFTPEFQKIDTLIPDEYTLPLLMDLMGDDSSKKHDFIFENLDFSTIRE
;
A
#
# COMPACT_ATOMS: atom_id res chain seq x y z
N MET A 1 -4.83 4.35 -5.31
CA MET A 1 -3.67 4.79 -4.50
C MET A 1 -4.18 5.44 -3.23
N SER A 2 -3.54 5.19 -2.09
CA SER A 2 -3.84 5.81 -0.78
C SER A 2 -2.53 6.21 -0.12
N ASP A 3 -2.62 6.88 1.02
CA ASP A 3 -1.44 7.23 1.82
C ASP A 3 -0.67 5.96 2.21
N ALA A 4 0.64 6.10 2.38
CA ALA A 4 1.52 4.98 2.71
C ALA A 4 1.63 4.78 4.24
N ASP A 5 0.50 4.81 4.93
CA ASP A 5 0.36 4.60 6.37
C ASP A 5 -0.76 3.59 6.69
N ALA A 6 -0.94 3.27 7.96
CA ALA A 6 -1.93 2.29 8.39
C ALA A 6 -3.37 2.69 8.02
N ASP A 7 -3.69 3.97 8.12
CA ASP A 7 -5.03 4.48 7.80
C ASP A 7 -5.29 4.42 6.30
N GLY A 8 -4.30 4.76 5.47
CA GLY A 8 -4.38 4.65 4.02
C GLY A 8 -4.56 3.19 3.56
N TYR A 9 -3.87 2.25 4.19
CA TYR A 9 -4.06 0.81 3.94
C TYR A 9 -5.47 0.36 4.36
N ALA A 10 -5.98 0.80 5.51
CA ALA A 10 -7.32 0.46 5.97
C ALA A 10 -8.40 1.00 5.01
N ILE A 11 -8.29 2.27 4.58
CA ILE A 11 -9.21 2.87 3.60
C ILE A 11 -9.19 2.11 2.28
N GLY A 12 -8.00 1.80 1.77
CA GLY A 12 -7.88 1.07 0.53
C GLY A 12 -8.46 -0.34 0.61
N LEU A 13 -8.24 -1.06 1.72
CA LEU A 13 -8.82 -2.37 1.94
C LEU A 13 -10.35 -2.31 2.00
N LEU A 14 -10.93 -1.32 2.68
CA LEU A 14 -12.38 -1.10 2.69
C LEU A 14 -12.95 -0.87 1.29
N ILE A 15 -12.27 -0.07 0.47
CA ILE A 15 -12.68 0.17 -0.93
C ILE A 15 -12.60 -1.13 -1.74
N MET A 16 -11.55 -1.93 -1.57
CA MET A 16 -11.41 -3.23 -2.24
C MET A 16 -12.53 -4.20 -1.82
N CYS A 17 -12.86 -4.25 -0.53
CA CYS A 17 -13.98 -5.06 -0.03
C CYS A 17 -15.31 -4.62 -0.62
N ALA A 18 -15.56 -3.32 -0.69
CA ALA A 18 -16.77 -2.77 -1.30
C ALA A 18 -16.86 -3.12 -2.79
N LEU A 19 -15.77 -2.99 -3.53
CA LEU A 19 -15.71 -3.36 -4.95
C LEU A 19 -15.90 -4.86 -5.14
N TYR A 20 -15.29 -5.70 -4.30
CA TYR A 20 -15.48 -7.15 -4.36
C TYR A 20 -16.93 -7.55 -4.11
N LYS A 21 -17.62 -6.87 -3.18
CA LYS A 21 -19.04 -7.11 -2.88
C LYS A 21 -19.97 -6.62 -3.97
N LEU A 22 -19.69 -5.49 -4.62
CA LEU A 22 -20.56 -4.84 -5.60
C LEU A 22 -20.28 -5.30 -7.04
N ALA A 23 -19.03 -5.60 -7.36
CA ALA A 23 -18.58 -5.93 -8.70
C ALA A 23 -17.35 -6.88 -8.66
N PRO A 24 -17.53 -8.14 -8.21
CA PRO A 24 -16.43 -9.09 -8.00
C PRO A 24 -15.61 -9.33 -9.27
N GLN A 25 -16.22 -9.23 -10.44
CA GLN A 25 -15.54 -9.44 -11.72
C GLN A 25 -14.35 -8.51 -11.94
N PHE A 26 -14.30 -7.31 -11.33
CA PHE A 26 -13.13 -6.45 -11.44
C PHE A 26 -11.87 -7.05 -10.79
N ILE A 27 -12.06 -7.82 -9.73
CA ILE A 27 -10.96 -8.52 -9.04
C ILE A 27 -10.67 -9.85 -9.74
N GLU A 28 -11.70 -10.63 -10.06
CA GLU A 28 -11.59 -11.93 -10.72
C GLU A 28 -10.89 -11.84 -12.08
N GLU A 29 -11.11 -10.77 -12.83
CA GLU A 29 -10.47 -10.49 -14.10
C GLU A 29 -9.09 -9.79 -13.97
N GLY A 30 -8.59 -9.58 -12.74
CA GLY A 30 -7.31 -8.90 -12.49
C GLY A 30 -7.30 -7.41 -12.90
N ARG A 31 -8.46 -6.77 -12.93
CA ARG A 31 -8.63 -5.36 -13.35
C ARG A 31 -8.51 -4.37 -12.20
N LEU A 32 -8.48 -4.86 -10.97
CA LEU A 32 -8.26 -4.03 -9.79
C LEU A 32 -6.80 -4.10 -9.37
N CYS A 33 -6.18 -2.94 -9.30
CA CYS A 33 -4.78 -2.82 -8.93
C CYS A 33 -4.62 -1.88 -7.74
N TRP A 34 -3.69 -2.19 -6.87
CA TRP A 34 -3.22 -1.31 -5.82
C TRP A 34 -1.97 -0.57 -6.28
N MET A 35 -2.06 0.75 -6.37
CA MET A 35 -0.91 1.58 -6.69
C MET A 35 -0.31 2.11 -5.38
N ARG A 36 0.95 1.82 -5.14
CA ARG A 36 1.65 2.27 -3.94
C ARG A 36 2.02 3.74 -4.03
N SER A 37 1.90 4.45 -2.92
CA SER A 37 2.45 5.80 -2.75
C SER A 37 3.93 5.71 -2.36
N PRO A 38 4.82 6.54 -2.89
CA PRO A 38 6.21 6.56 -2.45
C PRO A 38 6.31 7.02 -0.99
N LEU A 39 7.19 6.37 -0.21
CA LEU A 39 7.54 6.78 1.16
C LEU A 39 8.63 7.85 1.18
N TYR A 40 9.56 7.75 0.24
CA TYR A 40 10.66 8.71 0.12
C TYR A 40 10.90 9.08 -1.34
N ILE A 41 11.22 10.35 -1.55
CA ILE A 41 11.71 10.87 -2.84
C ILE A 41 13.05 11.54 -2.58
N VAL A 42 14.07 11.11 -3.30
CA VAL A 42 15.41 11.70 -3.22
C VAL A 42 15.65 12.57 -4.44
N LYS A 43 15.77 13.88 -4.21
CA LYS A 43 16.01 14.86 -5.26
C LYS A 43 17.51 15.06 -5.48
N GLN A 44 17.95 14.85 -6.69
CA GLN A 44 19.29 15.16 -7.15
C GLN A 44 19.21 16.24 -8.23
N LYS A 45 20.36 16.82 -8.62
CA LYS A 45 20.39 17.96 -9.56
C LYS A 45 19.55 17.77 -10.82
N ASN A 46 19.51 16.55 -11.36
CA ASN A 46 18.86 16.25 -12.65
C ASN A 46 17.88 15.08 -12.61
N LYS A 47 17.61 14.49 -11.45
CA LYS A 47 16.69 13.36 -11.33
C LYS A 47 16.07 13.29 -9.95
N GLU A 48 14.90 12.66 -9.89
CA GLU A 48 14.27 12.20 -8.66
C GLU A 48 14.28 10.68 -8.63
N GLU A 49 14.52 10.10 -7.46
CA GLU A 49 14.45 8.66 -7.21
C GLU A 49 13.35 8.40 -6.19
N TYR A 50 12.48 7.43 -6.48
CA TYR A 50 11.30 7.10 -5.69
C TYR A 50 11.52 5.79 -4.96
N TYR A 51 11.26 5.75 -3.66
CA TYR A 51 11.40 4.58 -2.79
C TYR A 51 10.08 4.30 -2.09
N TYR A 52 9.65 3.07 -2.14
CA TYR A 52 8.32 2.63 -1.69
C TYR A 52 8.34 1.88 -0.37
N THR A 53 9.52 1.51 0.12
CA THR A 53 9.72 0.88 1.43
C THR A 53 10.92 1.48 2.13
N ASP A 54 10.95 1.33 3.48
CA ASP A 54 12.12 1.71 4.27
C ASP A 54 13.36 0.89 3.86
N GLU A 55 13.17 -0.36 3.49
CA GLU A 55 14.25 -1.24 3.04
C GLU A 55 14.87 -0.74 1.72
N GLU A 56 14.03 -0.43 0.71
CA GLU A 56 14.51 0.15 -0.56
C GLU A 56 15.30 1.43 -0.30
N PHE A 57 14.78 2.30 0.57
CA PHE A 57 15.45 3.56 0.90
C PHE A 57 16.78 3.37 1.64
N ASN A 58 16.83 2.43 2.59
CA ASN A 58 18.06 2.15 3.37
C ASN A 58 19.14 1.48 2.51
N ASN A 59 18.74 0.65 1.55
CA ASN A 59 19.64 -0.06 0.65
C ASN A 59 20.06 0.75 -0.60
N ARG A 60 19.66 2.05 -0.68
CA ARG A 60 20.02 2.88 -1.82
C ARG A 60 21.55 3.02 -2.01
N SER A 61 21.97 3.01 -3.25
CA SER A 61 23.38 3.07 -3.63
C SER A 61 24.06 4.42 -3.37
N SER A 62 23.29 5.50 -3.21
CA SER A 62 23.80 6.84 -2.98
C SER A 62 23.08 7.52 -1.81
N THR A 63 23.87 8.12 -0.93
CA THR A 63 23.36 8.97 0.16
C THR A 63 23.25 10.44 -0.22
N LYS A 64 23.60 10.80 -1.47
CA LYS A 64 23.56 12.19 -1.96
C LYS A 64 22.16 12.55 -2.43
N GLY A 65 21.75 13.78 -2.13
CA GLY A 65 20.47 14.35 -2.55
C GLY A 65 19.63 14.84 -1.37
N GLU A 66 18.64 15.66 -1.67
CA GLU A 66 17.66 16.09 -0.68
C GLU A 66 16.59 15.01 -0.52
N VAL A 67 16.37 14.58 0.69
CA VAL A 67 15.39 13.52 1.02
C VAL A 67 14.08 14.17 1.43
N GLN A 68 13.03 13.90 0.67
CA GLN A 68 11.66 14.22 1.02
C GLN A 68 10.96 12.95 1.53
N ARG A 69 10.49 12.98 2.78
CA ARG A 69 9.63 11.91 3.32
C ARG A 69 8.18 12.22 3.00
N CYS A 70 7.50 11.32 2.30
CA CYS A 70 6.11 11.46 1.90
C CYS A 70 5.20 10.76 2.92
N LYS A 71 4.62 11.52 3.85
CA LYS A 71 3.72 10.98 4.89
C LYS A 71 2.29 10.76 4.38
N GLY A 72 1.95 11.30 3.22
CA GLY A 72 0.65 11.17 2.57
C GLY A 72 0.69 11.76 1.18
N LEU A 73 -0.37 11.53 0.40
CA LEU A 73 -0.49 12.00 -0.98
C LEU A 73 -0.37 13.53 -1.11
N GLY A 74 -0.82 14.26 -0.10
CA GLY A 74 -0.71 15.72 -0.06
C GLY A 74 0.72 16.25 0.08
N ALA A 75 1.71 15.40 0.38
CA ALA A 75 3.12 15.77 0.40
C ALA A 75 3.77 15.75 -0.99
N LEU A 76 3.11 15.16 -1.99
CA LEU A 76 3.59 15.07 -3.36
C LEU A 76 3.28 16.36 -4.12
N SER A 77 4.24 16.86 -4.91
CA SER A 77 3.94 17.87 -5.92
C SER A 77 3.05 17.27 -7.02
N ALA A 78 2.41 18.12 -7.83
CA ALA A 78 1.60 17.65 -8.95
C ALA A 78 2.40 16.78 -9.94
N GLU A 79 3.66 17.14 -10.19
CA GLU A 79 4.56 16.36 -11.04
C GLU A 79 4.92 15.01 -10.40
N GLN A 80 5.23 14.98 -9.12
CA GLN A 80 5.53 13.76 -8.38
C GLN A 80 4.33 12.81 -8.32
N ALA A 81 3.12 13.35 -8.10
CA ALA A 81 1.89 12.59 -8.16
C ALA A 81 1.65 12.03 -9.57
N HIS A 82 1.84 12.84 -10.61
CA HIS A 82 1.73 12.39 -11.99
C HIS A 82 2.74 11.26 -12.29
N ASN A 83 4.00 11.44 -11.89
CA ASN A 83 5.04 10.44 -12.12
C ASN A 83 4.71 9.11 -11.44
N SER A 84 4.32 9.14 -10.15
CA SER A 84 3.99 7.91 -9.43
C SER A 84 2.71 7.22 -9.92
N MET A 85 1.79 7.96 -10.58
CA MET A 85 0.53 7.40 -11.09
C MET A 85 0.59 6.97 -12.54
N PHE A 86 1.34 7.68 -13.39
CA PHE A 86 1.21 7.54 -14.85
C PHE A 86 2.53 7.28 -15.57
N THR A 87 3.68 7.36 -14.89
CA THR A 87 4.97 7.10 -15.51
C THR A 87 5.47 5.72 -15.12
N PRO A 88 5.54 4.74 -16.06
CA PRO A 88 5.86 3.33 -15.75
C PRO A 88 7.17 3.14 -14.98
N GLU A 89 8.16 4.00 -15.22
CA GLU A 89 9.46 3.95 -14.53
C GLU A 89 9.34 4.17 -13.01
N PHE A 90 8.35 4.99 -12.59
CA PHE A 90 8.13 5.35 -11.19
C PHE A 90 6.91 4.66 -10.57
N GLN A 91 6.14 3.91 -11.34
CA GLN A 91 4.97 3.21 -10.83
C GLN A 91 5.36 1.97 -10.01
N LYS A 92 4.64 1.76 -8.91
CA LYS A 92 4.65 0.50 -8.18
C LYS A 92 3.20 0.02 -8.06
N ILE A 93 2.88 -0.98 -8.85
CA ILE A 93 1.50 -1.48 -8.99
C ILE A 93 1.45 -2.94 -8.57
N ASP A 94 0.56 -3.26 -7.63
CA ASP A 94 0.22 -4.63 -7.24
C ASP A 94 -1.16 -4.97 -7.84
N THR A 95 -1.21 -5.96 -8.72
CA THR A 95 -2.48 -6.49 -9.24
C THR A 95 -3.09 -7.43 -8.22
N LEU A 96 -4.36 -7.22 -7.90
CA LEU A 96 -5.10 -8.06 -6.97
C LEU A 96 -5.67 -9.28 -7.71
N ILE A 97 -5.27 -10.45 -7.27
CA ILE A 97 -5.74 -11.74 -7.80
C ILE A 97 -6.35 -12.50 -6.62
N PRO A 98 -7.66 -12.75 -6.62
CA PRO A 98 -8.30 -13.51 -5.56
C PRO A 98 -7.93 -14.99 -5.64
N ASP A 99 -7.89 -15.63 -4.48
CA ASP A 99 -7.76 -17.06 -4.32
C ASP A 99 -8.95 -17.62 -3.51
N GLU A 100 -8.91 -18.89 -3.20
CA GLU A 100 -9.96 -19.58 -2.43
C GLU A 100 -10.12 -19.06 -0.98
N TYR A 101 -9.08 -18.41 -0.43
CA TYR A 101 -9.07 -17.86 0.92
C TYR A 101 -9.53 -16.41 0.97
N THR A 102 -9.54 -15.72 -0.16
CA THR A 102 -9.82 -14.26 -0.23
C THR A 102 -11.19 -13.91 0.36
N LEU A 103 -12.25 -14.60 -0.05
CA LEU A 103 -13.59 -14.28 0.44
C LEU A 103 -13.77 -14.65 1.92
N PRO A 104 -13.41 -15.86 2.40
CA PRO A 104 -13.45 -16.17 3.82
C PRO A 104 -12.69 -15.15 4.68
N LEU A 105 -11.46 -14.80 4.29
CA LEU A 105 -10.64 -13.85 5.03
C LEU A 105 -11.25 -12.44 5.06
N LEU A 106 -11.80 -11.97 3.94
CA LEU A 106 -12.51 -10.70 3.90
C LEU A 106 -13.73 -10.68 4.82
N MET A 107 -14.50 -11.75 4.86
CA MET A 107 -15.69 -11.88 5.73
C MET A 107 -15.28 -11.91 7.21
N ASP A 108 -14.19 -12.58 7.55
CA ASP A 108 -13.69 -12.66 8.92
C ASP A 108 -13.06 -11.34 9.39
N LEU A 109 -12.27 -10.67 8.55
CA LEU A 109 -11.58 -9.43 8.93
C LEU A 109 -12.44 -8.16 8.76
N MET A 110 -13.36 -8.14 7.80
CA MET A 110 -14.13 -6.94 7.44
C MET A 110 -15.63 -7.11 7.70
N GLY A 111 -16.07 -8.27 8.18
CA GLY A 111 -17.45 -8.53 8.60
C GLY A 111 -17.81 -7.85 9.92
N ASP A 112 -19.06 -8.01 10.33
CA ASP A 112 -19.61 -7.41 11.56
C ASP A 112 -19.15 -8.12 12.85
N ASP A 113 -18.69 -9.37 12.74
CA ASP A 113 -18.23 -10.17 13.87
C ASP A 113 -16.80 -9.80 14.28
N SER A 114 -16.68 -9.04 15.37
CA SER A 114 -15.38 -8.61 15.90
C SER A 114 -14.57 -9.73 16.55
N SER A 115 -15.21 -10.85 16.96
CA SER A 115 -14.50 -11.97 17.59
C SER A 115 -13.52 -12.61 16.62
N LYS A 116 -13.91 -12.80 15.38
CA LYS A 116 -13.07 -13.38 14.33
C LYS A 116 -11.83 -12.53 14.03
N LYS A 117 -11.98 -11.19 14.06
CA LYS A 117 -10.84 -10.27 13.92
C LYS A 117 -9.85 -10.43 15.06
N HIS A 118 -10.37 -10.60 16.27
CA HIS A 118 -9.58 -10.79 17.47
C HIS A 118 -8.78 -12.08 17.39
N ASP A 119 -9.45 -13.18 17.06
CA ASP A 119 -8.83 -14.50 16.91
C ASP A 119 -7.73 -14.48 15.85
N PHE A 120 -7.99 -13.90 14.68
CA PHE A 120 -7.00 -13.74 13.62
C PHE A 120 -5.77 -12.95 14.08
N ILE A 121 -5.96 -11.84 14.81
CA ILE A 121 -4.85 -11.04 15.35
C ILE A 121 -4.03 -11.86 16.33
N PHE A 122 -4.66 -12.57 17.27
CA PHE A 122 -3.95 -13.37 18.25
C PHE A 122 -3.18 -14.55 17.63
N GLU A 123 -3.73 -15.17 16.60
CA GLU A 123 -3.06 -16.29 15.91
C GLU A 123 -1.87 -15.85 15.05
N ASN A 124 -1.90 -14.61 14.52
CA ASN A 124 -0.91 -14.12 13.57
C ASN A 124 0.04 -13.04 14.12
N LEU A 125 -0.20 -12.53 15.34
CA LEU A 125 0.66 -11.52 15.94
C LEU A 125 1.88 -12.16 16.62
N ASP A 126 3.07 -11.77 16.19
CA ASP A 126 4.29 -12.12 16.90
C ASP A 126 4.53 -11.17 18.07
N PHE A 127 4.11 -11.60 19.25
CA PHE A 127 4.26 -10.84 20.50
C PHE A 127 5.75 -10.65 20.93
N SER A 128 6.67 -11.38 20.35
CA SER A 128 8.11 -11.23 20.67
C SER A 128 8.70 -9.92 20.16
N THR A 129 8.05 -9.29 19.19
CA THR A 129 8.47 -8.01 18.61
C THR A 129 7.91 -6.78 19.33
N ILE A 130 6.93 -6.96 20.23
CA ILE A 130 6.38 -5.87 21.06
C ILE A 130 7.37 -5.64 22.21
N ARG A 131 8.31 -4.73 22.00
CA ARG A 131 9.16 -4.22 23.10
C ARG A 131 8.39 -3.10 23.81
N GLU A 132 8.38 -3.21 25.16
CA GLU A 132 7.91 -2.14 26.06
C GLU A 132 8.67 -0.81 25.82
#